data_130e59c549227b1b17b7d7505f7c7785
#
_entry.id   130e59c549227b1b17b7d7505f7c7785
#
_cell.length_a   1.000
_cell.length_b   1.000
_cell.length_c   1.000
_cell.angle_alpha   90.00
_cell.angle_beta   90.00
_cell.angle_gamma   90.00
#
_symmetry.space_group_name_H-M   'P 1'
#
loop_
_entity.id
_entity.type
_entity.pdbx_description
1 polymer ?
#
loop_
_entity_poly.entity_id
_entity_poly.type
_entity_poly.pdbx_seq_one_letter_code
_entity_poly.pdbx_strand_id
1 'polypeptide(L)' 'MRVEVECYSGRKADERPVRFRLEGRSYMIEDVLDQWYGPEYEYFKLTTDDGGVYILSHRTSVPDGEWELVSFRKG' A
#
# COMPACT_ATOMS: atom_id res chain seq x y z
N MET A 1 -1.59 -10.39 6.08
CA MET A 1 -1.65 -9.51 7.27
C MET A 1 -2.27 -8.19 6.86
N ARG A 2 -3.29 -7.80 7.59
CA ARG A 2 -4.06 -6.60 7.27
C ARG A 2 -3.33 -5.34 7.69
N VAL A 3 -3.34 -4.33 6.82
CA VAL A 3 -2.75 -3.03 7.11
C VAL A 3 -3.78 -1.94 6.89
N GLU A 4 -3.60 -0.83 7.59
CA GLU A 4 -4.40 0.36 7.40
C GLU A 4 -3.60 1.32 6.55
N VAL A 5 -4.17 1.73 5.42
CA VAL A 5 -3.47 2.57 4.47
C VAL A 5 -4.17 3.91 4.34
N GLU A 6 -3.40 4.98 4.41
CA GLU A 6 -3.88 6.31 4.11
C GLU A 6 -3.46 6.64 2.68
N CYS A 7 -4.43 7.05 1.88
CA CYS A 7 -4.19 7.40 0.50
C CYS A 7 -4.35 8.89 0.30
N TYR A 8 -3.60 9.43 -0.64
CA TYR A 8 -3.81 10.79 -1.07
C TYR A 8 -5.04 10.79 -1.98
N SER A 9 -6.10 11.41 -1.52
CA SER A 9 -7.31 11.58 -2.33
C SER A 9 -7.27 12.96 -2.96
N GLY A 10 -6.72 13.02 -4.16
CA GLY A 10 -6.83 14.21 -4.97
C GLY A 10 -8.19 14.29 -5.61
N ARG A 11 -8.41 15.28 -6.44
CA ARG A 11 -9.67 15.48 -7.14
C ARG A 11 -10.02 14.36 -8.09
N LYS A 12 -9.08 13.52 -8.41
CA LYS A 12 -9.28 12.37 -9.28
C LYS A 12 -9.16 11.11 -8.46
N ALA A 13 -9.78 10.07 -8.93
CA ALA A 13 -9.81 8.78 -8.27
C ALA A 13 -8.47 8.06 -8.23
N ASP A 14 -7.39 8.72 -8.58
CA ASP A 14 -6.05 8.14 -8.51
C ASP A 14 -5.55 8.20 -7.08
N GLU A 15 -6.04 7.28 -6.29
CA GLU A 15 -5.59 7.17 -4.92
C GLU A 15 -4.19 6.58 -4.90
N ARG A 16 -3.28 7.33 -4.27
CA ARG A 16 -1.93 6.86 -4.02
C ARG A 16 -1.76 6.59 -2.57
N PRO A 17 -1.25 5.43 -2.19
CA PRO A 17 -0.92 5.20 -0.78
C PRO A 17 0.23 6.12 -0.39
N VAL A 18 0.08 6.82 0.73
CA VAL A 18 1.11 7.72 1.24
C VAL A 18 1.67 7.26 2.56
N ARG A 19 0.91 6.53 3.32
CA ARG A 19 1.32 6.02 4.62
C ARG A 19 0.51 4.79 4.97
N PHE A 20 1.09 3.86 5.69
CA PHE A 20 0.33 2.74 6.19
C PHE A 20 0.73 2.43 7.63
N ARG A 21 -0.20 1.78 8.32
CA ARG A 21 0.01 1.35 9.70
C ARG A 21 -0.03 -0.17 9.75
N LEU A 22 0.98 -0.73 10.38
CA LEU A 22 1.11 -2.16 10.58
C LEU A 22 1.42 -2.42 12.05
N GLU A 23 0.54 -3.16 12.71
CA GLU A 23 0.70 -3.51 14.11
C GLU A 23 0.98 -2.29 15.01
N GLY A 24 0.23 -1.23 14.80
CA GLY A 24 0.38 -0.02 15.60
C GLY A 24 1.53 0.89 15.22
N ARG A 25 2.30 0.53 14.22
CA ARG A 25 3.45 1.29 13.76
C ARG A 25 3.14 1.94 12.42
N SER A 26 3.42 3.22 12.30
CA SER A 26 3.18 3.96 11.06
C SER A 26 4.43 4.02 10.21
N TYR A 27 4.26 3.83 8.91
CA TYR A 27 5.33 3.90 7.93
C TYR A 27 4.96 4.91 6.85
N MET A 28 5.87 5.86 6.62
CA MET A 28 5.71 6.80 5.51
C MET A 28 6.24 6.17 4.24
N ILE A 29 5.46 6.25 3.18
CA ILE A 29 5.88 5.72 1.89
C ILE A 29 6.73 6.77 1.20
N GLU A 30 7.97 6.41 0.90
CA GLU A 30 8.90 7.31 0.22
C GLU A 30 8.79 7.24 -1.28
N ASP A 31 8.60 6.03 -1.81
CA ASP A 31 8.52 5.87 -3.25
C ASP A 31 7.70 4.63 -3.59
N VAL A 32 7.01 4.69 -4.70
CA VAL A 32 6.32 3.53 -5.26
C VAL A 32 7.18 3.01 -6.40
N LEU A 33 7.77 1.83 -6.20
CA LEU A 33 8.71 1.25 -7.15
C LEU A 33 8.01 0.58 -8.32
N ASP A 34 6.84 0.00 -8.06
CA ASP A 34 6.11 -0.73 -9.08
C ASP A 34 4.65 -0.85 -8.68
N GLN A 35 3.81 -1.06 -9.67
CA GLN A 35 2.38 -1.22 -9.47
C GLN A 35 1.86 -2.17 -10.55
N TRP A 36 1.08 -3.17 -10.14
CA TRP A 36 0.49 -4.11 -11.10
C TRP A 36 -0.89 -4.54 -10.63
N TYR A 37 -1.63 -5.17 -11.52
CA TYR A 37 -3.01 -5.54 -11.26
C TYR A 37 -3.21 -7.05 -11.40
N GLY A 38 -3.94 -7.62 -10.45
CA GLY A 38 -4.46 -8.97 -10.55
C GLY A 38 -5.96 -8.95 -10.80
N PRO A 39 -6.61 -10.11 -10.83
CA PRO A 39 -8.05 -10.19 -11.15
C PRO A 39 -8.97 -9.37 -10.26
N GLU A 40 -8.69 -9.27 -8.97
CA GLU A 40 -9.53 -8.51 -8.05
C GLU A 40 -8.70 -7.60 -7.14
N TYR A 41 -7.42 -7.44 -7.46
CA TYR A 41 -6.49 -6.71 -6.61
C TYR A 41 -5.59 -5.85 -7.44
N GLU A 42 -5.12 -4.78 -6.83
CA GLU A 42 -3.95 -4.08 -7.34
C GLU A 42 -2.84 -4.20 -6.29
N TYR A 43 -1.62 -4.17 -6.76
CA TYR A 43 -0.45 -4.38 -5.92
C TYR A 43 0.49 -3.20 -6.06
N PHE A 44 1.10 -2.84 -4.94
CA PHE A 44 2.07 -1.75 -4.91
C PHE A 44 3.35 -2.26 -4.26
N LYS A 45 4.45 -2.11 -4.97
CA LYS A 45 5.77 -2.34 -4.39
C LYS A 45 6.34 -0.98 -4.05
N LEU A 46 6.66 -0.77 -2.79
CA LEU A 46 7.02 0.56 -2.32
C LEU A 46 8.14 0.51 -1.29
N THR A 47 8.78 1.66 -1.09
CA THR A 47 9.77 1.84 -0.06
C THR A 47 9.22 2.77 1.02
N THR A 48 9.71 2.58 2.23
CA THR A 48 9.29 3.35 3.39
C THR A 48 10.46 4.07 4.03
N ASP A 49 10.12 4.93 4.98
CA ASP A 49 11.10 5.76 5.68
C ASP A 49 12.09 4.97 6.54
N ASP A 50 11.79 3.71 6.81
CA ASP A 50 12.72 2.82 7.52
C ASP A 50 13.68 2.10 6.57
N GLY A 51 13.60 2.39 5.28
CA GLY A 51 14.45 1.76 4.28
C GLY A 51 13.95 0.40 3.80
N GLY A 52 12.80 -0.03 4.26
CA GLY A 52 12.24 -1.32 3.87
C GLY A 52 11.54 -1.28 2.53
N VAL A 53 11.38 -2.45 1.94
CA VAL A 53 10.59 -2.64 0.71
C VAL A 53 9.38 -3.48 1.06
N TYR A 54 8.22 -2.98 0.72
CA TYR A 54 6.95 -3.62 1.08
C TYR A 54 6.12 -3.81 -0.17
N ILE A 55 5.37 -4.91 -0.21
CA ILE A 55 4.38 -5.15 -1.25
C ILE A 55 3.03 -5.21 -0.57
N LEU A 56 2.15 -4.29 -0.93
CA LEU A 56 0.80 -4.21 -0.41
C LEU A 56 -0.19 -4.57 -1.51
N SER A 57 -1.26 -5.24 -1.13
CA SER A 57 -2.37 -5.51 -2.04
C SER A 57 -3.61 -4.77 -1.58
N HIS A 58 -4.36 -4.28 -2.54
CA HIS A 58 -5.61 -3.58 -2.31
C HIS A 58 -6.70 -4.25 -3.12
N ARG A 59 -7.77 -4.65 -2.45
CA ARG A 59 -8.88 -5.29 -3.14
C ARG A 59 -9.69 -4.23 -3.89
N THR A 60 -9.83 -4.43 -5.19
CA THR A 60 -10.49 -3.44 -6.05
C THR A 60 -11.93 -3.78 -6.36
N SER A 61 -12.37 -5.00 -6.05
CA SER A 61 -13.71 -5.47 -6.38
C SER A 61 -14.80 -4.89 -5.49
N VAL A 62 -14.45 -4.24 -4.39
CA VAL A 62 -15.41 -3.62 -3.47
C VAL A 62 -14.96 -2.18 -3.19
N PRO A 63 -15.91 -1.25 -2.92
CA PRO A 63 -15.59 0.16 -2.73
C PRO A 63 -14.56 0.43 -1.61
N ASP A 64 -14.71 -0.25 -0.48
CA ASP A 64 -13.81 -0.08 0.65
C ASP A 64 -12.90 -1.29 0.81
N GLY A 65 -12.25 -1.65 -0.29
CA GLY A 65 -11.39 -2.82 -0.32
C GLY A 65 -10.29 -2.77 0.72
N GLU A 66 -10.03 -3.91 1.32
CA GLU A 66 -9.02 -4.03 2.35
C GLU A 66 -7.63 -4.02 1.76
N TRP A 67 -6.69 -3.53 2.55
CA TRP A 67 -5.28 -3.57 2.22
C TRP A 67 -4.60 -4.66 3.04
N GLU A 68 -3.71 -5.39 2.40
CA GLU A 68 -2.96 -6.43 3.06
C GLU A 68 -1.49 -6.34 2.73
N LEU A 69 -0.67 -6.74 3.69
CA LEU A 69 0.75 -6.88 3.46
C LEU A 69 1.00 -8.24 2.81
N VAL A 70 1.54 -8.21 1.60
CA VAL A 70 1.87 -9.43 0.85
C VAL A 70 3.29 -9.89 1.19
N SER A 71 4.22 -8.94 1.24
CA SER A 71 5.62 -9.26 1.44
C SER A 71 6.34 -8.03 1.96
N PHE A 72 7.43 -8.25 2.69
CA PHE A 72 8.29 -7.13 3.07
C PHE A 72 9.73 -7.60 3.20
N ARG A 73 10.63 -6.65 3.02
CA ARG A 73 12.05 -6.88 3.19
C ARG A 73 12.62 -5.67 3.91
N LYS A 74 13.35 -5.94 4.98
CA LYS A 74 14.02 -4.85 5.70
C LYS A 74 15.18 -4.33 4.89
N GLY A 75 15.28 -3.02 4.87
CA GLY A 75 16.38 -2.37 4.19
C GLY A 75 17.67 -2.37 4.96
#